data_69e5081623e1b5a7161ecfc48e320757
#
_entry.id   69e5081623e1b5a7161ecfc48e320757
#
_cell.length_a   1.000
_cell.length_b   1.000
_cell.length_c   1.000
_cell.angle_alpha   90.00
_cell.angle_beta   90.00
_cell.angle_gamma   90.00
#
_symmetry.space_group_name_H-M   'P 1'
#
loop_
_entity.id
_entity.type
_entity.pdbx_description
1 polymer ?
#
loop_
_entity_poly.entity_id
_entity_poly.type
_entity_poly.pdbx_seq_one_letter_code
_entity_poly.pdbx_strand_id
1 'polypeptide(L)'
;MKNYDELSSMEIDTLREIGSIGTGNAATALSQMLGREVNITLPQVRIMGYNEAIDWIGGPEAITAGVLVKMSGEISGIMLSVQPLEFANLVLESILGLSAKDYSELESMETSALVEVGNIMISTFINALAGLSGLTVDLTVPAFTIDMQGAILAFGSQSDYIMTIGGDFICDNKQVPCRLLLSPDIRSLNFLLRKLGVDSGE
;
A
#
# COMPACT_ATOMS: atom_id res chain seq x y z
N MET A 1 -7.65 2.56 24.95
CA MET A 1 -7.34 2.71 23.53
C MET A 1 -6.11 1.84 23.29
N LYS A 2 -6.26 0.78 22.49
CA LYS A 2 -5.19 -0.20 22.25
C LYS A 2 -4.13 0.37 21.31
N ASN A 3 -2.86 0.02 21.53
CA ASN A 3 -1.78 0.22 20.59
C ASN A 3 -1.70 -0.94 19.61
N TYR A 4 -0.88 -0.82 18.58
CA TYR A 4 -0.73 -1.86 17.55
C TYR A 4 -0.23 -3.21 18.10
N ASP A 5 0.61 -3.19 19.14
CA ASP A 5 1.15 -4.36 19.83
C ASP A 5 0.16 -5.04 20.79
N GLU A 6 -0.97 -4.40 21.05
CA GLU A 6 -2.04 -4.91 21.92
C GLU A 6 -3.21 -5.55 21.13
N LEU A 7 -3.08 -5.66 19.81
CA LEU A 7 -4.13 -6.23 18.97
C LEU A 7 -4.28 -7.74 19.22
N SER A 8 -5.50 -8.17 19.40
CA SER A 8 -5.87 -9.59 19.52
C SER A 8 -5.73 -10.32 18.16
N SER A 9 -5.67 -11.65 18.21
CA SER A 9 -5.65 -12.47 17.00
C SER A 9 -6.85 -12.22 16.09
N MET A 10 -8.04 -12.00 16.67
CA MET A 10 -9.26 -11.71 15.91
C MET A 10 -9.17 -10.36 15.18
N GLU A 11 -8.63 -9.32 15.85
CA GLU A 11 -8.42 -8.01 15.23
C GLU A 11 -7.41 -8.09 14.09
N ILE A 12 -6.30 -8.81 14.29
CA ILE A 12 -5.29 -9.05 13.24
C ILE A 12 -5.88 -9.84 12.06
N ASP A 13 -6.67 -10.87 12.31
CA ASP A 13 -7.29 -11.67 11.25
C ASP A 13 -8.31 -10.86 10.45
N THR A 14 -9.06 -9.98 11.12
CA THR A 14 -9.97 -9.03 10.44
C THR A 14 -9.20 -8.05 9.55
N LEU A 15 -8.09 -7.51 10.03
CA LEU A 15 -7.23 -6.64 9.21
C LEU A 15 -6.61 -7.40 8.02
N ARG A 16 -6.28 -8.68 8.18
CA ARG A 16 -5.82 -9.54 7.08
C ARG A 16 -6.89 -9.75 6.02
N GLU A 17 -8.12 -10.00 6.45
CA GLU A 17 -9.26 -10.17 5.53
C GLU A 17 -9.47 -8.89 4.70
N ILE A 18 -9.49 -7.72 5.34
CA ILE A 18 -9.58 -6.44 4.66
C ILE A 18 -8.41 -6.24 3.71
N GLY A 19 -7.19 -6.56 4.14
CA GLY A 19 -6.00 -6.51 3.31
C GLY A 19 -6.13 -7.37 2.06
N SER A 20 -6.67 -8.57 2.20
CA SER A 20 -6.89 -9.49 1.09
C SER A 20 -7.93 -8.97 0.10
N ILE A 21 -9.05 -8.45 0.59
CA ILE A 21 -10.12 -7.88 -0.26
C ILE A 21 -9.61 -6.63 -0.97
N GLY A 22 -8.97 -5.71 -0.24
CA GLY A 22 -8.44 -4.47 -0.81
C GLY A 22 -7.38 -4.70 -1.89
N THR A 23 -6.47 -5.65 -1.66
CA THR A 23 -5.42 -6.00 -2.64
C THR A 23 -6.00 -6.72 -3.86
N GLY A 24 -6.99 -7.57 -3.69
CA GLY A 24 -7.69 -8.22 -4.81
C GLY A 24 -8.37 -7.19 -5.72
N ASN A 25 -9.02 -6.20 -5.12
CA ASN A 25 -9.63 -5.10 -5.87
C ASN A 25 -8.57 -4.24 -6.59
N ALA A 26 -7.43 -3.96 -5.93
CA ALA A 26 -6.32 -3.25 -6.54
C ALA A 26 -5.72 -4.02 -7.73
N ALA A 27 -5.55 -5.33 -7.63
CA ALA A 27 -5.09 -6.17 -8.76
C ALA A 27 -6.07 -6.15 -9.93
N THR A 28 -7.37 -6.17 -9.66
CA THR A 28 -8.40 -6.06 -10.69
C THR A 28 -8.34 -4.70 -11.41
N ALA A 29 -8.23 -3.61 -10.66
CA ALA A 29 -8.10 -2.26 -11.21
C ALA A 29 -6.80 -2.12 -12.03
N LEU A 30 -5.71 -2.69 -11.55
CA LEU A 30 -4.43 -2.71 -12.26
C LEU A 30 -4.52 -3.51 -13.57
N SER A 31 -5.19 -4.67 -13.56
CA SER A 31 -5.44 -5.45 -14.77
C SER A 31 -6.16 -4.65 -15.84
N GLN A 32 -7.18 -3.91 -15.46
CA GLN A 32 -7.94 -3.06 -16.37
C GLN A 32 -7.09 -1.92 -16.95
N MET A 33 -6.27 -1.29 -16.11
CA MET A 33 -5.40 -0.18 -16.52
C MET A 33 -4.28 -0.64 -17.46
N LEU A 34 -3.65 -1.78 -17.14
CA LEU A 34 -2.54 -2.32 -17.95
C LEU A 34 -3.01 -3.05 -19.21
N GLY A 35 -4.32 -3.34 -19.33
CA GLY A 35 -4.86 -4.13 -20.43
C GLY A 35 -4.33 -5.58 -20.45
N ARG A 36 -3.88 -6.09 -19.31
CA ARG A 36 -3.28 -7.43 -19.11
C ARG A 36 -3.85 -8.06 -17.87
N GLU A 37 -3.86 -9.38 -17.84
CA GLU A 37 -4.25 -10.10 -16.63
C GLU A 37 -3.17 -9.95 -15.57
N VAL A 38 -3.53 -9.35 -14.45
CA VAL A 38 -2.70 -9.22 -13.25
C VAL A 38 -3.35 -10.01 -12.14
N ASN A 39 -2.66 -11.02 -11.67
CA ASN A 39 -3.01 -11.78 -10.48
C ASN A 39 -2.14 -11.33 -9.31
N ILE A 40 -2.57 -11.64 -8.10
CA ILE A 40 -1.78 -11.40 -6.90
C ILE A 40 -1.61 -12.70 -6.11
N THR A 41 -0.42 -12.95 -5.60
CA THR A 41 -0.23 -14.02 -4.61
C THR A 41 -1.04 -13.72 -3.35
N LEU A 42 -1.28 -14.72 -2.51
CA LEU A 42 -1.99 -14.54 -1.26
C LEU A 42 -1.36 -13.38 -0.46
N PRO A 43 -2.09 -12.28 -0.22
CA PRO A 43 -1.52 -11.12 0.44
C PRO A 43 -1.11 -11.45 1.87
N GLN A 44 0.08 -11.00 2.25
CA GLN A 44 0.55 -11.08 3.62
C GLN A 44 0.29 -9.73 4.31
N VAL A 45 -0.60 -9.72 5.27
CA VAL A 45 -0.81 -8.55 6.14
C VAL A 45 -0.04 -8.78 7.43
N ARG A 46 0.86 -7.85 7.74
CA ARG A 46 1.68 -7.88 8.95
C ARG A 46 1.60 -6.52 9.65
N ILE A 47 1.63 -6.58 10.95
CA ILE A 47 1.84 -5.40 11.79
C ILE A 47 3.23 -5.54 12.36
N MET A 48 4.09 -4.59 12.09
CA MET A 48 5.49 -4.67 12.44
C MET A 48 6.03 -3.30 12.83
N GLY A 49 7.14 -3.29 13.57
CA GLY A 49 7.88 -2.08 13.87
C GLY A 49 8.47 -1.45 12.62
N TYR A 50 8.74 -0.15 12.69
CA TYR A 50 9.27 0.64 11.56
C TYR A 50 10.53 0.03 10.93
N ASN A 51 11.53 -0.37 11.73
CA ASN A 51 12.77 -0.94 11.21
C ASN A 51 12.55 -2.30 10.55
N GLU A 52 11.68 -3.14 11.13
CA GLU A 52 11.31 -4.43 10.56
C GLU A 52 10.58 -4.25 9.21
N ALA A 53 9.73 -3.23 9.11
CA ALA A 53 9.04 -2.90 7.85
C ALA A 53 10.04 -2.50 6.75
N ILE A 54 11.05 -1.69 7.08
CA ILE A 54 12.12 -1.32 6.14
C ILE A 54 12.86 -2.56 5.64
N ASP A 55 13.28 -3.43 6.55
CA ASP A 55 14.01 -4.66 6.18
C ASP A 55 13.14 -5.59 5.32
N TRP A 56 11.85 -5.70 5.64
CA TRP A 56 10.91 -6.54 4.91
C TRP A 56 10.65 -6.08 3.47
N ILE A 57 10.69 -4.78 3.20
CA ILE A 57 10.45 -4.24 1.85
C ILE A 57 11.70 -4.19 0.98
N GLY A 58 12.90 -4.44 1.54
CA GLY A 58 14.14 -4.52 0.76
C GLY A 58 15.36 -3.87 1.40
N GLY A 59 15.21 -3.30 2.60
CA GLY A 59 16.30 -2.68 3.35
C GLY A 59 16.38 -1.15 3.20
N PRO A 60 17.06 -0.48 4.13
CA PRO A 60 17.01 0.98 4.25
C PRO A 60 17.65 1.73 3.06
N GLU A 61 18.65 1.13 2.42
CA GLU A 61 19.43 1.75 1.32
C GLU A 61 18.86 1.44 -0.08
N ALA A 62 17.88 0.55 -0.18
CA ALA A 62 17.28 0.21 -1.46
C ALA A 62 16.53 1.43 -2.03
N ILE A 63 16.87 1.84 -3.26
CA ILE A 63 16.17 2.92 -3.97
C ILE A 63 14.85 2.39 -4.51
N THR A 64 13.78 3.12 -4.27
CA THR A 64 12.45 2.79 -4.77
C THR A 64 11.65 4.03 -5.11
N ALA A 65 10.62 3.86 -5.93
CA ALA A 65 9.59 4.87 -6.10
C ALA A 65 8.49 4.68 -5.05
N GLY A 66 7.98 5.78 -4.53
CA GLY A 66 6.90 5.80 -3.55
C GLY A 66 5.79 6.75 -3.96
N VAL A 67 4.55 6.28 -3.89
CA VAL A 67 3.36 7.11 -4.03
C VAL A 67 2.64 7.15 -2.69
N LEU A 68 2.55 8.33 -2.09
CA LEU A 68 1.99 8.57 -0.78
C LEU A 68 0.69 9.37 -0.89
N VAL A 69 -0.33 8.91 -0.18
CA VAL A 69 -1.62 9.59 -0.04
C VAL A 69 -1.94 9.74 1.45
N LYS A 70 -2.39 10.92 1.86
CA LYS A 70 -2.91 11.13 3.22
C LYS A 70 -4.41 10.85 3.23
N MET A 71 -4.85 10.21 4.29
CA MET A 71 -6.25 9.95 4.60
C MET A 71 -6.75 10.95 5.62
N SER A 72 -8.00 11.36 5.47
CA SER A 72 -8.73 12.20 6.41
C SER A 72 -10.22 11.83 6.44
N GLY A 73 -10.99 12.47 7.29
CA GLY A 73 -12.39 12.12 7.53
C GLY A 73 -12.54 11.25 8.78
N GLU A 74 -13.29 10.16 8.67
CA GLU A 74 -13.50 9.25 9.83
C GLU A 74 -12.29 8.37 10.13
N ILE A 75 -11.38 8.20 9.15
CA ILE A 75 -10.07 7.57 9.31
C ILE A 75 -9.01 8.55 8.85
N SER A 76 -8.03 8.81 9.69
CA SER A 76 -6.87 9.63 9.41
C SER A 76 -5.59 8.79 9.42
N GLY A 77 -4.64 9.18 8.58
CA GLY A 77 -3.37 8.48 8.47
C GLY A 77 -2.76 8.63 7.09
N ILE A 78 -1.91 7.70 6.73
CA ILE A 78 -1.28 7.66 5.42
C ILE A 78 -1.37 6.28 4.79
N MET A 79 -1.34 6.26 3.47
CA MET A 79 -1.12 5.06 2.69
C MET A 79 0.00 5.30 1.68
N LEU A 80 0.89 4.33 1.55
CA LEU A 80 2.06 4.38 0.68
C LEU A 80 2.07 3.15 -0.22
N SER A 81 2.20 3.36 -1.52
CA SER A 81 2.55 2.32 -2.50
C SER A 81 4.06 2.37 -2.73
N VAL A 82 4.76 1.30 -2.37
CA VAL A 82 6.18 1.11 -2.65
C VAL A 82 6.32 0.37 -3.97
N GLN A 83 7.01 0.96 -4.91
CA GLN A 83 7.14 0.49 -6.29
C GLN A 83 8.61 0.20 -6.62
N PRO A 84 9.12 -1.01 -6.36
CA PRO A 84 10.45 -1.42 -6.79
C PRO A 84 10.61 -1.29 -8.31
N LEU A 85 11.86 -1.17 -8.79
CA LEU A 85 12.14 -0.95 -10.21
C LEU A 85 11.52 -2.02 -11.12
N GLU A 86 11.48 -3.25 -10.65
CA GLU A 86 10.85 -4.38 -11.38
C GLU A 86 9.35 -4.14 -11.57
N PHE A 87 8.66 -3.64 -10.55
CA PHE A 87 7.25 -3.28 -10.65
C PHE A 87 7.05 -2.03 -11.53
N ALA A 88 7.90 -1.01 -11.36
CA ALA A 88 7.89 0.17 -12.21
C ALA A 88 8.03 -0.22 -13.69
N ASN A 89 8.99 -1.09 -14.02
CA ASN A 89 9.18 -1.57 -15.40
C ASN A 89 7.99 -2.38 -15.92
N LEU A 90 7.34 -3.21 -15.09
CA LEU A 90 6.11 -3.89 -15.48
C LEU A 90 5.03 -2.89 -15.94
N VAL A 91 4.86 -1.81 -15.18
CA VAL A 91 3.92 -0.73 -15.49
C VAL A 91 4.32 -0.01 -16.78
N LEU A 92 5.57 0.43 -16.88
CA LEU A 92 6.07 1.19 -18.02
C LEU A 92 6.04 0.38 -19.30
N GLU A 93 6.44 -0.90 -19.29
CA GLU A 93 6.35 -1.81 -20.43
C GLU A 93 4.89 -1.99 -20.88
N SER A 94 3.96 -2.07 -19.93
CA SER A 94 2.55 -2.31 -20.25
C SER A 94 1.85 -1.08 -20.82
N ILE A 95 2.13 0.12 -20.31
CA ILE A 95 1.42 1.35 -20.68
C ILE A 95 2.14 2.08 -21.82
N LEU A 96 3.48 2.15 -21.76
CA LEU A 96 4.28 2.99 -22.65
C LEU A 96 5.17 2.19 -23.60
N GLY A 97 5.31 0.87 -23.39
CA GLY A 97 6.25 0.06 -24.17
C GLY A 97 7.71 0.35 -23.86
N LEU A 98 8.00 0.93 -22.71
CA LEU A 98 9.33 1.39 -22.28
C LEU A 98 9.79 0.61 -21.04
N SER A 99 11.09 0.57 -20.82
CA SER A 99 11.69 0.10 -19.58
C SER A 99 12.90 0.95 -19.22
N ALA A 100 13.18 1.11 -17.95
CA ALA A 100 14.31 1.88 -17.42
C ALA A 100 15.31 0.92 -16.74
N LYS A 101 16.61 1.22 -16.84
CA LYS A 101 17.65 0.48 -16.13
C LYS A 101 17.71 0.88 -14.65
N ASP A 102 17.39 2.12 -14.37
CA ASP A 102 17.27 2.70 -13.04
C ASP A 102 16.32 3.89 -13.05
N TYR A 103 16.00 4.41 -11.87
CA TYR A 103 15.04 5.51 -11.73
C TYR A 103 15.54 6.85 -12.27
N SER A 104 16.85 7.01 -12.54
CA SER A 104 17.39 8.26 -13.09
C SER A 104 17.03 8.46 -14.56
N GLU A 105 16.61 7.40 -15.25
CA GLU A 105 16.15 7.44 -16.63
C GLU A 105 14.67 7.87 -16.77
N LEU A 106 13.93 8.00 -15.64
CA LEU A 106 12.51 8.33 -15.68
C LEU A 106 12.29 9.81 -15.96
N GLU A 107 11.54 10.10 -17.00
CA GLU A 107 11.07 11.43 -17.34
C GLU A 107 9.66 11.68 -16.78
N SER A 108 9.04 12.77 -17.18
CA SER A 108 7.74 13.18 -16.65
C SER A 108 6.59 12.25 -17.02
N MET A 109 6.65 11.59 -18.16
CA MET A 109 5.60 10.67 -18.62
C MET A 109 5.64 9.36 -17.83
N GLU A 110 6.82 8.78 -17.65
CA GLU A 110 7.05 7.57 -16.87
C GLU A 110 6.68 7.80 -15.41
N THR A 111 7.12 8.92 -14.84
CA THR A 111 6.76 9.33 -13.49
C THR A 111 5.24 9.46 -13.33
N SER A 112 4.55 10.10 -14.29
CA SER A 112 3.09 10.25 -14.25
C SER A 112 2.37 8.90 -14.31
N ALA A 113 2.87 7.93 -15.10
CA ALA A 113 2.31 6.58 -15.15
C ALA A 113 2.44 5.87 -13.80
N LEU A 114 3.59 5.97 -13.14
CA LEU A 114 3.81 5.38 -11.81
C LEU A 114 2.93 6.01 -10.73
N VAL A 115 2.76 7.33 -10.77
CA VAL A 115 1.85 8.07 -9.86
C VAL A 115 0.42 7.59 -10.02
N GLU A 116 -0.05 7.48 -11.27
CA GLU A 116 -1.42 7.07 -11.56
C GLU A 116 -1.68 5.63 -11.09
N VAL A 117 -0.77 4.69 -11.37
CA VAL A 117 -0.86 3.30 -10.89
C VAL A 117 -0.91 3.26 -9.37
N GLY A 118 -0.01 3.95 -8.68
CA GLY A 118 0.01 4.01 -7.22
C GLY A 118 -1.27 4.59 -6.64
N ASN A 119 -1.79 5.65 -7.26
CA ASN A 119 -3.04 6.28 -6.86
C ASN A 119 -4.25 5.34 -7.03
N ILE A 120 -4.34 4.64 -8.15
CA ILE A 120 -5.41 3.66 -8.40
C ILE A 120 -5.34 2.52 -7.38
N MET A 121 -4.16 1.98 -7.10
CA MET A 121 -3.99 0.92 -6.12
C MET A 121 -4.41 1.35 -4.73
N ILE A 122 -3.97 2.53 -4.29
CA ILE A 122 -4.32 3.11 -2.98
C ILE A 122 -5.81 3.39 -2.89
N SER A 123 -6.37 4.11 -3.85
CA SER A 123 -7.79 4.51 -3.83
C SER A 123 -8.72 3.30 -3.89
N THR A 124 -8.40 2.29 -4.68
CA THR A 124 -9.19 1.06 -4.77
C THR A 124 -9.14 0.27 -3.46
N PHE A 125 -7.97 0.20 -2.82
CA PHE A 125 -7.82 -0.41 -1.50
C PHE A 125 -8.65 0.32 -0.44
N ILE A 126 -8.52 1.64 -0.36
CA ILE A 126 -9.26 2.46 0.61
C ILE A 126 -10.78 2.43 0.36
N ASN A 127 -11.21 2.40 -0.89
CA ASN A 127 -12.63 2.23 -1.22
C ASN A 127 -13.18 0.87 -0.75
N ALA A 128 -12.40 -0.19 -0.85
CA ALA A 128 -12.78 -1.50 -0.30
C ALA A 128 -12.89 -1.45 1.22
N LEU A 129 -11.91 -0.86 1.90
CA LEU A 129 -11.92 -0.66 3.35
C LEU A 129 -13.13 0.18 3.80
N ALA A 130 -13.41 1.28 3.12
CA ALA A 130 -14.56 2.15 3.37
C ALA A 130 -15.88 1.40 3.17
N GLY A 131 -16.00 0.63 2.09
CA GLY A 131 -17.19 -0.17 1.80
C GLY A 131 -17.47 -1.25 2.85
N LEU A 132 -16.43 -1.91 3.37
CA LEU A 132 -16.56 -2.95 4.39
C LEU A 132 -16.87 -2.39 5.79
N SER A 133 -16.32 -1.24 6.11
CA SER A 133 -16.49 -0.59 7.43
C SER A 133 -17.67 0.37 7.50
N GLY A 134 -18.23 0.78 6.36
CA GLY A 134 -19.23 1.83 6.27
C GLY A 134 -18.71 3.22 6.62
N LEU A 135 -17.39 3.43 6.55
CA LEU A 135 -16.73 4.69 6.90
C LEU A 135 -16.47 5.55 5.66
N THR A 136 -16.42 6.85 5.88
CA THR A 136 -16.03 7.82 4.84
C THR A 136 -14.55 8.19 5.02
N VAL A 137 -13.78 8.03 3.95
CA VAL A 137 -12.34 8.36 3.93
C VAL A 137 -12.05 9.27 2.74
N ASP A 138 -11.54 10.45 3.03
CA ASP A 138 -11.08 11.41 2.02
C ASP A 138 -9.60 11.23 1.77
N LEU A 139 -9.20 11.28 0.50
CA LEU A 139 -7.80 11.12 0.07
C LEU A 139 -7.26 12.42 -0.49
N THR A 140 -6.00 12.74 -0.15
CA THR A 140 -5.32 13.87 -0.78
C THR A 140 -4.83 13.52 -2.19
N VAL A 141 -4.40 14.54 -2.93
CA VAL A 141 -3.62 14.33 -4.15
C VAL A 141 -2.35 13.53 -3.80
N PRO A 142 -1.98 12.53 -4.61
CA PRO A 142 -0.80 11.72 -4.35
C PRO A 142 0.49 12.54 -4.43
N ALA A 143 1.38 12.30 -3.47
CA ALA A 143 2.78 12.78 -3.53
C ALA A 143 3.67 11.64 -4.04
N PHE A 144 4.61 11.98 -4.90
CA PHE A 144 5.55 11.01 -5.49
C PHE A 144 6.98 11.35 -5.09
N THR A 145 7.77 10.33 -4.82
CA THR A 145 9.21 10.47 -4.58
C THR A 145 9.96 9.23 -5.05
N ILE A 146 11.22 9.42 -5.39
CA ILE A 146 12.19 8.34 -5.61
C ILE A 146 13.32 8.60 -4.63
N ASP A 147 13.53 7.69 -3.70
CA ASP A 147 14.54 7.83 -2.64
C ASP A 147 14.88 6.46 -2.03
N MET A 148 15.79 6.44 -1.09
CA MET A 148 16.03 5.27 -0.24
C MET A 148 14.75 4.92 0.55
N GLN A 149 14.46 3.64 0.67
CA GLN A 149 13.26 3.16 1.38
C GLN A 149 13.19 3.67 2.82
N GLY A 150 14.34 3.74 3.50
CA GLY A 150 14.41 4.33 4.84
C GLY A 150 13.94 5.78 4.89
N ALA A 151 14.27 6.60 3.90
CA ALA A 151 13.84 7.98 3.80
C ALA A 151 12.34 8.09 3.48
N ILE A 152 11.85 7.30 2.54
CA ILE A 152 10.42 7.29 2.16
C ILE A 152 9.54 6.90 3.35
N LEU A 153 9.90 5.86 4.10
CA LEU A 153 9.12 5.45 5.25
C LEU A 153 9.19 6.46 6.40
N ALA A 154 10.32 7.15 6.58
CA ALA A 154 10.45 8.20 7.60
C ALA A 154 9.42 9.33 7.43
N PHE A 155 9.05 9.66 6.20
CA PHE A 155 8.00 10.64 5.92
C PHE A 155 6.60 10.15 6.30
N GLY A 156 6.41 8.83 6.31
CA GLY A 156 5.11 8.20 6.51
C GLY A 156 4.80 7.81 7.95
N SER A 157 5.79 7.70 8.82
CA SER A 157 5.57 7.13 10.14
C SER A 157 5.18 8.20 11.15
N GLN A 158 3.91 8.23 11.52
CA GLN A 158 3.40 8.91 12.72
C GLN A 158 3.27 7.96 13.93
N SER A 159 3.62 6.69 13.75
CA SER A 159 3.50 5.64 14.75
C SER A 159 4.72 4.71 14.72
N ASP A 160 5.02 4.07 15.85
CA ASP A 160 6.12 3.11 15.95
C ASP A 160 5.83 1.80 15.19
N TYR A 161 4.60 1.60 14.75
CA TYR A 161 4.14 0.40 14.03
C TYR A 161 3.46 0.77 12.71
N ILE A 162 3.64 -0.09 11.72
CA ILE A 162 3.06 0.04 10.38
C ILE A 162 2.34 -1.26 10.04
N MET A 163 1.15 -1.16 9.49
CA MET A 163 0.51 -2.28 8.83
C MET A 163 1.05 -2.38 7.39
N THR A 164 1.76 -3.46 7.12
CA THR A 164 2.26 -3.77 5.79
C THR A 164 1.35 -4.78 5.12
N ILE A 165 1.04 -4.52 3.86
CA ILE A 165 0.22 -5.37 3.02
C ILE A 165 1.07 -5.69 1.81
N GLY A 166 1.58 -6.90 1.73
CA GLY A 166 2.46 -7.32 0.67
C GLY A 166 1.94 -8.54 -0.05
N GLY A 167 2.15 -8.54 -1.33
CA GLY A 167 1.96 -9.66 -2.23
C GLY A 167 2.83 -9.44 -3.45
N ASP A 168 2.92 -10.44 -4.29
CA ASP A 168 3.59 -10.28 -5.56
C ASP A 168 2.53 -10.26 -6.65
N PHE A 169 2.62 -9.28 -7.54
CA PHE A 169 1.82 -9.25 -8.74
C PHE A 169 2.40 -10.21 -9.76
N ILE A 170 1.54 -11.01 -10.35
CA ILE A 170 1.87 -11.96 -11.41
C ILE A 170 1.25 -11.44 -12.70
N CYS A 171 2.10 -11.07 -13.65
CA CYS A 171 1.70 -10.61 -14.99
C CYS A 171 2.60 -11.27 -16.03
N ASP A 172 2.03 -11.91 -17.05
CA ASP A 172 2.77 -12.58 -18.12
C ASP A 172 3.87 -13.54 -17.60
N ASN A 173 3.57 -14.32 -16.55
CA ASN A 173 4.51 -15.20 -15.84
C ASN A 173 5.69 -14.50 -15.14
N LYS A 174 5.72 -13.17 -15.11
CA LYS A 174 6.64 -12.41 -14.23
C LYS A 174 5.97 -12.20 -12.88
N GLN A 175 6.70 -12.50 -11.82
CA GLN A 175 6.27 -12.24 -10.44
C GLN A 175 7.08 -11.06 -9.93
N VAL A 176 6.42 -9.97 -9.60
CA VAL A 176 7.05 -8.73 -9.15
C VAL A 176 6.51 -8.30 -7.79
N PRO A 177 7.38 -7.94 -6.84
CA PRO A 177 6.94 -7.52 -5.52
C PRO A 177 6.20 -6.18 -5.61
N CYS A 178 5.09 -6.08 -4.89
CA CYS A 178 4.41 -4.84 -4.64
C CYS A 178 4.02 -4.75 -3.17
N ARG A 179 4.18 -3.58 -2.59
CA ARG A 179 3.90 -3.36 -1.18
C ARG A 179 3.02 -2.13 -1.02
N LEU A 180 1.93 -2.33 -0.29
CA LEU A 180 1.12 -1.26 0.25
C LEU A 180 1.36 -1.17 1.75
N LEU A 181 1.58 0.02 2.23
CA LEU A 181 1.75 0.31 3.65
C LEU A 181 0.63 1.23 4.09
N LEU A 182 -0.12 0.79 5.08
CA LEU A 182 -1.20 1.55 5.69
C LEU A 182 -0.81 1.89 7.12
N SER A 183 -0.79 3.17 7.44
CA SER A 183 -0.51 3.68 8.77
C SER A 183 -1.63 4.63 9.19
N PRO A 184 -2.77 4.10 9.67
CA PRO A 184 -3.77 4.91 10.31
C PRO A 184 -3.24 5.42 11.66
N ASP A 185 -3.70 6.57 12.10
CA ASP A 185 -3.44 6.95 13.48
C ASP A 185 -4.15 5.99 14.46
N ILE A 186 -3.68 5.94 15.71
CA ILE A 186 -4.16 4.95 16.68
C ILE A 186 -5.66 5.10 16.99
N ARG A 187 -6.22 6.31 16.89
CA ARG A 187 -7.65 6.56 17.10
C ARG A 187 -8.46 6.01 15.95
N SER A 188 -7.99 6.24 14.74
CA SER A 188 -8.58 5.73 13.50
C SER A 188 -8.55 4.22 13.44
N LEU A 189 -7.44 3.59 13.85
CA LEU A 189 -7.35 2.12 13.94
C LEU A 189 -8.40 1.55 14.90
N ASN A 190 -8.46 2.07 16.13
CA ASN A 190 -9.44 1.63 17.12
C ASN A 190 -10.89 1.88 16.66
N PHE A 191 -11.13 2.98 15.95
CA PHE A 191 -12.44 3.29 15.39
C PHE A 191 -12.83 2.32 14.28
N LEU A 192 -11.90 2.01 13.38
CA LEU A 192 -12.07 1.02 12.32
C LEU A 192 -12.43 -0.36 12.89
N LEU A 193 -11.68 -0.85 13.87
CA LEU A 193 -11.92 -2.15 14.50
C LEU A 193 -13.31 -2.23 15.15
N ARG A 194 -13.76 -1.16 15.82
CA ARG A 194 -15.11 -1.07 16.36
C ARG A 194 -16.19 -1.15 15.27
N LYS A 195 -15.99 -0.45 14.17
CA LYS A 195 -16.93 -0.47 13.04
C LYS A 195 -17.01 -1.84 12.36
N LEU A 196 -15.92 -2.58 12.40
CA LEU A 196 -15.86 -3.97 11.92
C LEU A 196 -16.39 -4.99 12.93
N GLY A 197 -16.80 -4.54 14.13
CA GLY A 197 -17.42 -5.41 15.14
C GLY A 197 -16.43 -6.35 15.85
N VAL A 198 -15.13 -6.04 15.82
CA VAL A 198 -14.06 -6.88 16.42
C VAL A 198 -13.37 -6.24 17.60
N ASP A 199 -13.67 -4.98 17.93
CA ASP A 199 -13.16 -4.34 19.13
C ASP A 199 -13.74 -5.04 20.36
N SER A 200 -12.94 -5.83 21.05
CA SER A 200 -13.26 -6.42 22.35
C SER A 200 -13.14 -5.35 23.44
N GLY A 201 -13.88 -4.23 23.27
CA GLY A 201 -13.83 -3.11 24.17
C GLY A 201 -14.08 -3.51 25.63
N GLU A 202 -13.11 -3.31 26.48
CA GLU A 202 -13.25 -2.89 27.86
C GLU A 202 -12.50 -1.56 28.04
#